data_a0240006071a8fc5e10dd7fc32d9c609
#
_entry.id   a0240006071a8fc5e10dd7fc32d9c609
#
_cell.length_a   1.000
_cell.length_b   1.000
_cell.length_c   1.000
_cell.angle_alpha   90.00
_cell.angle_beta   90.00
_cell.angle_gamma   90.00
#
_symmetry.space_group_name_H-M   'P 1'
#
loop_
_entity.id
_entity.type
_entity.pdbx_description
1 polymer ?
#
loop_
_entity_poly.entity_id
_entity_poly.type
_entity_poly.pdbx_seq_one_letter_code
_entity_poly.pdbx_strand_id
1 'polypeptide(L)'
;MKNFTINTLRENRAAAWEKAKTFLDTHRTENGTLSAEDAAQYDQMEAEIVALGKEIERMERGAAFDAELSRPVASPLTNKPGSGPAAKTGRASNEYKNAMLAALRTNFRNVSNVLQEGVDASGGYLVPVEYDTRLIDKLTDENIMRALGTVITTSGEHKINIAGNKPAAAWIEEGGALTFGDATFAQIILDAHKLHVAIKVTEELLYDNAFNLENYIIDQFSKALANAEEDGMLNGTGVGQPLGIFAAAGGGTVADTVTELTADSLIDLVYALKRPYRKNAAFIINDKNLAVQRKLKDGIGNYILQPSFQAGEPDHLLGYKVYTSAYAPHDAIAFGDFSYYNIGDRGTRSFQELKELFAGNGMVGFVAKERVDGKLVLPEAVQILKISAANG
;
A
#
# COMPACT_ATOMS: atom_id res chain seq x y z
N MET A 1 20.53 -41.59 -32.03
CA MET A 1 19.31 -40.68 -32.14
C MET A 1 19.82 -39.27 -32.11
N LYS A 2 19.42 -38.39 -33.05
CA LYS A 2 19.81 -36.99 -33.02
C LYS A 2 19.02 -36.35 -31.87
N ASN A 3 19.70 -35.82 -30.86
CA ASN A 3 19.06 -35.05 -29.80
C ASN A 3 18.64 -33.70 -30.39
N PHE A 4 17.34 -33.57 -30.69
CA PHE A 4 16.76 -32.30 -31.09
C PHE A 4 16.48 -31.48 -29.84
N THR A 5 17.08 -30.31 -29.78
CA THR A 5 16.76 -29.32 -28.72
C THR A 5 15.63 -28.42 -29.19
N ILE A 6 14.90 -27.82 -28.25
CA ILE A 6 13.80 -26.86 -28.56
C ILE A 6 14.30 -25.75 -29.49
N ASN A 7 15.54 -25.28 -29.29
CA ASN A 7 16.12 -24.22 -30.13
C ASN A 7 16.37 -24.68 -31.56
N THR A 8 16.89 -25.91 -31.74
CA THR A 8 17.11 -26.48 -33.11
C THR A 8 15.77 -26.71 -33.84
N LEU A 9 14.70 -27.06 -33.13
CA LEU A 9 13.37 -27.19 -33.75
C LEU A 9 12.78 -25.82 -34.12
N ARG A 10 13.00 -24.79 -33.33
CA ARG A 10 12.59 -23.40 -33.65
C ARG A 10 13.35 -22.88 -34.86
N GLU A 11 14.64 -23.12 -34.97
CA GLU A 11 15.47 -22.77 -36.13
C GLU A 11 14.99 -23.50 -37.40
N ASN A 12 14.72 -24.79 -37.30
CA ASN A 12 14.18 -25.58 -38.43
C ASN A 12 12.81 -25.07 -38.88
N ARG A 13 11.93 -24.73 -37.94
CA ARG A 13 10.63 -24.17 -38.24
C ARG A 13 10.74 -22.80 -38.94
N ALA A 14 11.64 -21.92 -38.50
CA ALA A 14 11.92 -20.64 -39.14
C ALA A 14 12.47 -20.84 -40.55
N ALA A 15 13.39 -21.76 -40.76
CA ALA A 15 13.94 -22.08 -42.06
C ALA A 15 12.88 -22.67 -43.02
N ALA A 16 12.00 -23.53 -42.51
CA ALA A 16 10.85 -24.05 -43.30
C ALA A 16 9.88 -22.94 -43.71
N TRP A 17 9.60 -22.00 -42.80
CA TRP A 17 8.76 -20.84 -43.08
C TRP A 17 9.37 -19.93 -44.15
N GLU A 18 10.64 -19.61 -44.11
CA GLU A 18 11.33 -18.81 -45.11
C GLU A 18 11.32 -19.49 -46.47
N LYS A 19 11.48 -20.81 -46.54
CA LYS A 19 11.34 -21.58 -47.78
C LYS A 19 9.91 -21.51 -48.35
N ALA A 20 8.91 -21.71 -47.50
CA ALA A 20 7.50 -21.62 -47.91
C ALA A 20 7.14 -20.21 -48.43
N LYS A 21 7.65 -19.17 -47.79
CA LYS A 21 7.46 -17.79 -48.23
C LYS A 21 8.12 -17.50 -49.58
N THR A 22 9.39 -17.91 -49.72
CA THR A 22 10.11 -17.77 -50.98
C THR A 22 9.40 -18.53 -52.12
N PHE A 23 8.86 -19.72 -51.82
CA PHE A 23 8.08 -20.50 -52.78
C PHE A 23 6.83 -19.78 -53.22
N LEU A 24 6.08 -19.19 -52.32
CA LEU A 24 4.91 -18.35 -52.61
C LEU A 24 5.27 -17.16 -53.51
N ASP A 25 6.37 -16.48 -53.21
CA ASP A 25 6.79 -15.28 -53.97
C ASP A 25 7.24 -15.62 -55.41
N THR A 26 7.77 -16.82 -55.61
CA THR A 26 8.30 -17.25 -56.92
C THR A 26 7.27 -17.95 -57.82
N HIS A 27 6.21 -18.56 -57.25
CA HIS A 27 5.24 -19.39 -57.99
C HIS A 27 3.84 -18.77 -58.09
N ARG A 28 3.66 -17.50 -57.68
CA ARG A 28 2.40 -16.77 -57.92
C ARG A 28 2.23 -16.45 -59.40
N THR A 29 1.06 -16.78 -59.94
CA THR A 29 0.65 -16.40 -61.27
C THR A 29 0.34 -14.90 -61.34
N GLU A 30 0.24 -14.34 -62.55
CA GLU A 30 -0.14 -12.93 -62.76
C GLU A 30 -1.48 -12.55 -62.11
N ASN A 31 -2.34 -13.52 -61.86
CA ASN A 31 -3.62 -13.33 -61.15
C ASN A 31 -3.52 -13.48 -59.63
N GLY A 32 -2.30 -13.66 -59.07
CA GLY A 32 -2.04 -13.78 -57.64
C GLY A 32 -2.40 -15.14 -57.01
N THR A 33 -2.82 -16.14 -57.83
CA THR A 33 -3.12 -17.51 -57.36
C THR A 33 -1.98 -18.47 -57.66
N LEU A 34 -1.92 -19.58 -56.93
CA LEU A 34 -0.99 -20.69 -57.20
C LEU A 34 -1.62 -21.67 -58.22
N SER A 35 -0.79 -22.38 -58.96
CA SER A 35 -1.28 -23.53 -59.75
C SER A 35 -1.72 -24.68 -58.82
N ALA A 36 -2.50 -25.63 -59.31
CA ALA A 36 -2.96 -26.75 -58.47
C ALA A 36 -1.82 -27.63 -57.98
N GLU A 37 -0.70 -27.76 -58.73
CA GLU A 37 0.50 -28.50 -58.34
C GLU A 37 1.31 -27.73 -57.29
N ASP A 38 1.48 -26.42 -57.47
CA ASP A 38 2.20 -25.57 -56.52
C ASP A 38 1.41 -25.39 -55.21
N ALA A 39 0.08 -25.34 -55.26
CA ALA A 39 -0.76 -25.35 -54.07
C ALA A 39 -0.57 -26.62 -53.23
N ALA A 40 -0.54 -27.78 -53.87
CA ALA A 40 -0.28 -29.06 -53.15
C ALA A 40 1.12 -29.13 -52.55
N GLN A 41 2.14 -28.53 -53.18
CA GLN A 41 3.50 -28.45 -52.61
C GLN A 41 3.53 -27.44 -51.44
N TYR A 42 2.85 -26.34 -51.54
CA TYR A 42 2.74 -25.37 -50.45
C TYR A 42 2.03 -25.97 -49.21
N ASP A 43 0.93 -26.71 -49.42
CA ASP A 43 0.20 -27.39 -48.35
C ASP A 43 1.10 -28.41 -47.62
N GLN A 44 2.02 -29.08 -48.34
CA GLN A 44 3.00 -29.98 -47.72
C GLN A 44 4.01 -29.20 -46.86
N MET A 45 4.50 -28.03 -47.30
CA MET A 45 5.39 -27.16 -46.54
C MET A 45 4.70 -26.62 -45.33
N GLU A 46 3.44 -26.22 -45.42
CA GLU A 46 2.63 -25.76 -44.29
C GLU A 46 2.41 -26.87 -43.29
N ALA A 47 2.11 -28.08 -43.71
CA ALA A 47 1.96 -29.24 -42.83
C ALA A 47 3.25 -29.55 -42.05
N GLU A 48 4.42 -29.40 -42.68
CA GLU A 48 5.72 -29.54 -42.02
C GLU A 48 5.95 -28.49 -40.94
N ILE A 49 5.62 -27.21 -41.21
CA ILE A 49 5.72 -26.09 -40.26
C ILE A 49 4.80 -26.29 -39.04
N VAL A 50 3.57 -26.76 -39.31
CA VAL A 50 2.60 -27.08 -38.23
C VAL A 50 3.06 -28.27 -37.40
N ALA A 51 3.64 -29.30 -38.04
CA ALA A 51 4.17 -30.46 -37.32
C ALA A 51 5.34 -30.07 -36.39
N LEU A 52 6.28 -29.25 -36.88
CA LEU A 52 7.37 -28.70 -36.07
C LEU A 52 6.85 -27.85 -34.90
N GLY A 53 5.79 -27.06 -35.12
CA GLY A 53 5.12 -26.28 -34.07
C GLY A 53 4.56 -27.16 -32.96
N LYS A 54 3.83 -28.22 -33.31
CA LYS A 54 3.28 -29.18 -32.36
C LYS A 54 4.37 -29.92 -31.56
N GLU A 55 5.50 -30.20 -32.17
CA GLU A 55 6.61 -30.85 -31.48
C GLU A 55 7.29 -29.91 -30.48
N ILE A 56 7.49 -28.65 -30.84
CA ILE A 56 8.00 -27.61 -29.93
C ILE A 56 7.09 -27.50 -28.71
N GLU A 57 5.77 -27.38 -28.90
CA GLU A 57 4.79 -27.31 -27.80
C GLU A 57 4.81 -28.56 -26.91
N ARG A 58 5.04 -29.74 -27.51
CA ARG A 58 5.15 -31.00 -26.76
C ARG A 58 6.38 -31.02 -25.89
N MET A 59 7.51 -30.55 -26.43
CA MET A 59 8.78 -30.51 -25.66
C MET A 59 8.71 -29.42 -24.56
N GLU A 60 8.08 -28.28 -24.81
CA GLU A 60 7.88 -27.23 -23.81
C GLU A 60 6.97 -27.70 -22.68
N ARG A 61 5.89 -28.41 -23.00
CA ARG A 61 5.05 -29.04 -21.97
C ARG A 61 5.77 -30.10 -21.18
N GLY A 62 6.62 -30.93 -21.85
CA GLY A 62 7.46 -31.91 -21.18
C GLY A 62 8.43 -31.25 -20.19
N ALA A 63 9.10 -30.19 -20.63
CA ALA A 63 10.00 -29.44 -19.76
C ALA A 63 9.29 -28.77 -18.58
N ALA A 64 8.06 -28.32 -18.79
CA ALA A 64 7.22 -27.76 -17.71
C ALA A 64 6.83 -28.84 -16.69
N PHE A 65 6.45 -30.05 -17.14
CA PHE A 65 6.16 -31.18 -16.26
C PHE A 65 7.40 -31.66 -15.52
N ASP A 66 8.56 -31.72 -16.18
CA ASP A 66 9.81 -32.07 -15.52
C ASP A 66 10.20 -31.05 -14.44
N ALA A 67 9.97 -29.76 -14.70
CA ALA A 67 10.18 -28.70 -13.73
C ALA A 67 9.20 -28.77 -12.56
N GLU A 68 7.94 -29.18 -12.79
CA GLU A 68 6.94 -29.37 -11.75
C GLU A 68 7.23 -30.62 -10.92
N LEU A 69 7.54 -31.75 -11.55
CA LEU A 69 7.87 -33.01 -10.89
C LEU A 69 9.22 -32.98 -10.16
N SER A 70 10.16 -32.14 -10.59
CA SER A 70 11.45 -31.95 -9.92
C SER A 70 11.35 -31.06 -8.68
N ARG A 71 10.20 -30.40 -8.44
CA ARG A 71 9.95 -29.72 -7.17
C ARG A 71 9.76 -30.76 -6.07
N PRO A 72 10.56 -30.73 -5.00
CA PRO A 72 10.44 -31.70 -3.93
C PRO A 72 9.07 -31.56 -3.26
N VAL A 73 8.25 -32.62 -3.35
CA VAL A 73 6.90 -32.70 -2.75
C VAL A 73 6.98 -32.93 -1.24
N ALA A 74 8.13 -33.32 -0.72
CA ALA A 74 8.41 -33.43 0.70
C ALA A 74 9.88 -33.09 0.95
N SER A 75 10.15 -32.25 1.94
CA SER A 75 11.50 -32.05 2.44
C SER A 75 12.02 -33.37 3.00
N PRO A 76 13.15 -33.92 2.51
CA PRO A 76 13.73 -35.09 3.14
C PRO A 76 14.10 -34.76 4.58
N LEU A 77 13.77 -35.61 5.53
CA LEU A 77 14.16 -35.55 6.95
C LEU A 77 15.69 -35.73 7.15
N THR A 78 16.51 -35.24 6.26
CA THR A 78 17.95 -35.23 6.41
C THR A 78 18.42 -33.82 6.71
N ASN A 79 18.71 -33.58 7.99
CA ASN A 79 19.43 -32.41 8.46
C ASN A 79 20.73 -32.21 7.68
N LYS A 80 20.69 -31.39 6.61
CA LYS A 80 21.87 -30.69 6.13
C LYS A 80 21.77 -29.26 6.58
N PRO A 81 22.75 -28.71 7.35
CA PRO A 81 22.75 -27.29 7.70
C PRO A 81 22.99 -26.47 6.42
N GLY A 82 22.00 -25.68 6.03
CA GLY A 82 22.20 -24.52 5.15
C GLY A 82 21.72 -24.63 3.72
N SER A 83 20.40 -24.57 3.46
CA SER A 83 19.77 -23.90 2.30
C SER A 83 18.24 -24.07 2.30
N GLY A 84 17.59 -23.86 3.45
CA GLY A 84 16.15 -23.62 3.52
C GLY A 84 15.91 -22.14 3.90
N PRO A 85 14.70 -21.58 3.71
CA PRO A 85 14.37 -20.33 4.35
C PRO A 85 14.71 -20.50 5.83
N ALA A 86 15.53 -19.58 6.36
CA ALA A 86 16.05 -19.65 7.72
C ALA A 86 14.91 -20.03 8.67
N ALA A 87 15.05 -21.16 9.38
CA ALA A 87 14.07 -21.59 10.35
C ALA A 87 13.86 -20.40 11.30
N LYS A 88 12.61 -19.91 11.41
CA LYS A 88 12.28 -18.82 12.32
C LYS A 88 12.69 -19.28 13.72
N THR A 89 13.75 -18.65 14.28
CA THR A 89 14.31 -18.97 15.59
C THR A 89 13.89 -17.93 16.62
N GLY A 90 13.91 -18.29 17.88
CA GLY A 90 13.53 -17.39 18.96
C GLY A 90 12.05 -17.02 18.91
N ARG A 91 11.72 -15.75 19.06
CA ARG A 91 10.33 -15.23 19.12
C ARG A 91 9.53 -15.38 17.83
N ALA A 92 10.19 -15.55 16.69
CA ALA A 92 9.55 -15.77 15.39
C ALA A 92 9.26 -17.25 15.12
N SER A 93 9.60 -18.17 16.02
CA SER A 93 9.34 -19.60 15.87
C SER A 93 7.87 -19.95 16.11
N ASN A 94 7.37 -20.96 15.39
CA ASN A 94 6.01 -21.49 15.64
C ASN A 94 5.86 -22.09 17.04
N GLU A 95 6.96 -22.58 17.61
CA GLU A 95 7.00 -23.12 18.97
C GLU A 95 6.75 -22.01 20.00
N TYR A 96 7.41 -20.86 19.83
CA TYR A 96 7.18 -19.69 20.71
C TYR A 96 5.74 -19.18 20.59
N LYS A 97 5.21 -19.09 19.37
CA LYS A 97 3.81 -18.70 19.10
C LYS A 97 2.80 -19.61 19.82
N ASN A 98 2.96 -20.94 19.64
CA ASN A 98 2.08 -21.92 20.27
C ASN A 98 2.22 -21.90 21.80
N ALA A 99 3.42 -21.73 22.32
CA ALA A 99 3.67 -21.59 23.76
C ALA A 99 3.03 -20.33 24.34
N MET A 100 3.08 -19.21 23.59
CA MET A 100 2.44 -17.96 23.96
C MET A 100 0.92 -18.09 24.01
N LEU A 101 0.31 -18.72 22.98
CA LEU A 101 -1.14 -18.98 22.95
C LEU A 101 -1.59 -19.92 24.09
N ALA A 102 -0.78 -20.95 24.39
CA ALA A 102 -1.04 -21.85 25.52
C ALA A 102 -0.93 -21.11 26.86
N ALA A 103 0.07 -20.24 27.00
CA ALA A 103 0.24 -19.42 28.20
C ALA A 103 -0.91 -18.43 28.38
N LEU A 104 -1.37 -17.76 27.30
CA LEU A 104 -2.56 -16.90 27.31
C LEU A 104 -3.81 -17.64 27.78
N ARG A 105 -4.04 -18.87 27.27
CA ARG A 105 -5.19 -19.70 27.65
C ARG A 105 -5.16 -20.15 29.12
N THR A 106 -3.97 -20.29 29.69
CA THR A 106 -3.79 -20.73 31.08
C THR A 106 -3.51 -19.59 32.04
N ASN A 107 -3.75 -18.33 31.62
CA ASN A 107 -3.39 -17.15 32.41
C ASN A 107 -1.94 -17.21 32.93
N PHE A 108 -1.04 -17.70 32.06
CA PHE A 108 0.39 -17.89 32.35
C PHE A 108 0.70 -18.76 33.57
N ARG A 109 -0.25 -19.57 34.06
CA ARG A 109 0.00 -20.54 35.15
C ARG A 109 0.97 -21.64 34.71
N ASN A 110 0.94 -22.00 33.40
CA ASN A 110 1.84 -22.98 32.80
C ASN A 110 2.62 -22.30 31.65
N VAL A 111 3.80 -21.80 31.97
CA VAL A 111 4.70 -21.18 31.01
C VAL A 111 5.73 -22.21 30.57
N SER A 112 5.86 -22.50 29.30
CA SER A 112 6.89 -23.39 28.76
C SER A 112 8.26 -22.70 28.79
N ASN A 113 9.34 -23.49 28.88
CA ASN A 113 10.71 -22.98 28.86
C ASN A 113 11.04 -22.14 27.59
N VAL A 114 10.30 -22.34 26.52
CA VAL A 114 10.44 -21.57 25.27
C VAL A 114 10.11 -20.09 25.46
N LEU A 115 9.25 -19.75 26.43
CA LEU A 115 8.91 -18.35 26.77
C LEU A 115 9.89 -17.73 27.78
N GLN A 116 10.76 -18.53 28.41
CA GLN A 116 11.72 -18.06 29.41
C GLN A 116 13.06 -17.63 28.82
N GLU A 117 13.36 -17.94 27.56
CA GLU A 117 14.57 -17.47 26.88
C GLU A 117 14.46 -15.97 26.60
N GLY A 118 15.04 -15.15 27.44
CA GLY A 118 15.14 -13.71 27.29
C GLY A 118 14.31 -12.87 28.24
N VAL A 119 14.07 -13.37 29.46
CA VAL A 119 13.42 -12.58 30.52
C VAL A 119 14.35 -11.45 30.95
N ASP A 120 14.10 -10.27 30.41
CA ASP A 120 14.55 -9.05 31.05
C ASP A 120 13.79 -8.93 32.40
N ALA A 121 14.47 -8.55 33.46
CA ALA A 121 13.99 -8.56 34.86
C ALA A 121 12.73 -7.68 35.12
N SER A 122 12.07 -7.18 34.14
CA SER A 122 10.88 -6.32 34.17
C SER A 122 9.57 -6.99 33.71
N GLY A 123 9.51 -8.33 33.59
CA GLY A 123 8.24 -9.06 33.56
C GLY A 123 7.33 -8.89 32.33
N GLY A 124 7.82 -8.42 31.21
CA GLY A 124 7.04 -8.27 29.99
C GLY A 124 7.14 -9.46 29.05
N TYR A 125 6.13 -10.30 28.95
CA TYR A 125 5.99 -11.22 27.82
C TYR A 125 5.78 -10.38 26.56
N LEU A 126 6.78 -10.38 25.68
CA LEU A 126 6.70 -9.66 24.42
C LEU A 126 5.92 -10.50 23.39
N VAL A 127 5.05 -9.86 22.63
CA VAL A 127 4.34 -10.49 21.52
C VAL A 127 5.35 -11.03 20.51
N PRO A 128 5.13 -12.24 19.93
CA PRO A 128 5.97 -12.75 18.85
C PRO A 128 6.08 -11.77 17.68
N VAL A 129 7.25 -11.70 17.04
CA VAL A 129 7.51 -10.81 15.90
C VAL A 129 6.50 -10.99 14.76
N GLU A 130 5.94 -12.20 14.62
CA GLU A 130 4.91 -12.48 13.61
C GLU A 130 3.59 -11.74 13.88
N TYR A 131 3.22 -11.55 15.14
CA TYR A 131 2.04 -10.75 15.52
C TYR A 131 2.27 -9.27 15.26
N ASP A 132 3.47 -8.76 15.58
CA ASP A 132 3.83 -7.38 15.30
C ASP A 132 3.79 -7.10 13.79
N THR A 133 4.30 -8.01 12.97
CA THR A 133 4.26 -7.88 11.51
C THR A 133 2.83 -7.86 10.98
N ARG A 134 1.97 -8.76 11.42
CA ARG A 134 0.56 -8.78 10.99
C ARG A 134 -0.19 -7.53 11.42
N LEU A 135 0.09 -7.01 12.61
CA LEU A 135 -0.52 -5.78 13.09
C LEU A 135 -0.11 -4.59 12.21
N ILE A 136 1.17 -4.52 11.83
CA ILE A 136 1.69 -3.48 10.93
C ILE A 136 1.03 -3.56 9.55
N ASP A 137 0.96 -4.76 8.96
CA ASP A 137 0.36 -4.97 7.64
C ASP A 137 -1.10 -4.53 7.63
N LYS A 138 -1.89 -4.99 8.61
CA LYS A 138 -3.30 -4.62 8.72
C LYS A 138 -3.51 -3.13 9.00
N LEU A 139 -2.66 -2.53 9.80
CA LEU A 139 -2.71 -1.09 10.06
C LEU A 139 -2.48 -0.28 8.78
N THR A 140 -1.55 -0.72 7.95
CA THR A 140 -1.26 -0.07 6.66
C THR A 140 -2.42 -0.21 5.68
N ASP A 141 -3.08 -1.35 5.65
CA ASP A 141 -4.22 -1.61 4.76
C ASP A 141 -5.47 -0.80 5.14
N GLU A 142 -5.68 -0.57 6.44
CA GLU A 142 -6.88 0.11 6.95
C GLU A 142 -6.72 1.64 6.99
N ASN A 143 -5.49 2.19 6.99
CA ASN A 143 -5.22 3.61 7.14
C ASN A 143 -4.83 4.26 5.80
N ILE A 144 -5.72 5.09 5.26
CA ILE A 144 -5.51 5.80 3.98
C ILE A 144 -4.27 6.70 4.03
N MET A 145 -4.03 7.36 5.16
CA MET A 145 -2.89 8.26 5.30
C MET A 145 -1.55 7.55 5.28
N ARG A 146 -1.47 6.32 5.80
CA ARG A 146 -0.27 5.48 5.69
C ARG A 146 -0.01 4.99 4.26
N ALA A 147 -1.09 4.76 3.50
CA ALA A 147 -0.98 4.35 2.10
C ALA A 147 -0.52 5.51 1.19
N LEU A 148 -0.88 6.75 1.51
CA LEU A 148 -0.57 7.93 0.69
C LEU A 148 0.66 8.70 1.16
N GLY A 149 0.93 8.73 2.47
CA GLY A 149 2.01 9.48 3.10
C GLY A 149 3.35 8.76 3.05
N THR A 150 4.40 9.46 3.45
CA THR A 150 5.75 8.90 3.58
C THR A 150 6.00 8.47 5.02
N VAL A 151 6.15 7.14 5.24
CA VAL A 151 6.43 6.59 6.56
C VAL A 151 7.93 6.53 6.81
N ILE A 152 8.37 7.09 7.94
CA ILE A 152 9.77 7.17 8.35
C ILE A 152 9.91 6.54 9.75
N THR A 153 10.81 5.58 9.90
CA THR A 153 11.14 5.04 11.22
C THR A 153 12.16 5.93 11.91
N THR A 154 11.83 6.43 13.10
CA THR A 154 12.67 7.34 13.86
C THR A 154 13.10 6.72 15.19
N SER A 155 14.36 6.95 15.60
CA SER A 155 14.86 6.55 16.92
C SER A 155 14.88 7.70 17.93
N GLY A 156 14.82 8.96 17.46
CA GLY A 156 14.83 10.19 18.24
C GLY A 156 14.04 11.29 17.55
N GLU A 157 14.17 12.54 17.97
CA GLU A 157 13.65 13.68 17.23
C GLU A 157 14.19 13.67 15.80
N HIS A 158 13.27 13.68 14.83
CA HIS A 158 13.66 13.74 13.43
C HIS A 158 13.40 15.14 12.88
N LYS A 159 14.49 15.80 12.44
CA LYS A 159 14.43 17.16 11.95
C LYS A 159 14.50 17.16 10.43
N ILE A 160 13.48 17.69 9.80
CA ILE A 160 13.39 17.82 8.33
C ILE A 160 13.67 19.27 7.98
N ASN A 161 14.76 19.50 7.25
CA ASN A 161 15.10 20.84 6.77
C ASN A 161 14.40 21.10 5.43
N ILE A 162 13.70 22.21 5.34
CA ILE A 162 12.99 22.65 4.16
C ILE A 162 13.64 23.94 3.65
N ALA A 163 13.92 23.99 2.35
CA ALA A 163 14.32 25.24 1.71
C ALA A 163 13.08 26.13 1.56
N GLY A 164 13.06 27.27 2.25
CA GLY A 164 11.97 28.25 2.17
C GLY A 164 12.01 28.98 0.83
N ASN A 165 12.96 29.85 0.63
CA ASN A 165 13.13 30.56 -0.64
C ASN A 165 14.11 29.81 -1.54
N LYS A 166 13.72 29.61 -2.80
CA LYS A 166 14.61 29.09 -3.83
C LYS A 166 15.20 30.30 -4.59
N PRO A 167 16.50 30.29 -4.86
CA PRO A 167 17.10 31.36 -5.69
C PRO A 167 16.45 31.33 -7.08
N ALA A 168 15.98 32.47 -7.54
CA ALA A 168 15.43 32.64 -8.87
C ALA A 168 16.56 32.91 -9.88
N ALA A 169 16.51 32.22 -11.02
CA ALA A 169 17.40 32.54 -12.13
C ALA A 169 16.92 33.84 -12.81
N ALA A 170 17.82 34.76 -13.04
CA ALA A 170 17.58 36.00 -13.77
C ALA A 170 18.47 36.08 -15.01
N TRP A 171 17.90 36.56 -16.11
CA TRP A 171 18.68 36.90 -17.29
C TRP A 171 19.36 38.24 -17.08
N ILE A 172 20.65 38.33 -17.36
CA ILE A 172 21.43 39.54 -17.16
C ILE A 172 22.11 39.85 -18.49
N GLU A 173 22.11 41.12 -18.88
CA GLU A 173 22.86 41.62 -20.04
C GLU A 173 24.36 41.55 -19.78
N GLU A 174 25.17 41.51 -20.85
CA GLU A 174 26.62 41.46 -20.75
C GLU A 174 27.15 42.70 -19.99
N GLY A 175 27.83 42.47 -18.85
CA GLY A 175 28.32 43.54 -17.97
C GLY A 175 27.32 43.98 -16.87
N GLY A 176 26.13 43.40 -16.80
CA GLY A 176 25.13 43.65 -15.74
C GLY A 176 25.54 43.11 -14.36
N ALA A 177 25.06 43.74 -13.28
CA ALA A 177 25.34 43.33 -11.91
C ALA A 177 24.54 42.05 -11.57
N LEU A 178 25.20 41.05 -10.94
CA LEU A 178 24.58 39.84 -10.43
C LEU A 178 23.64 40.15 -9.24
N THR A 179 22.41 39.69 -9.30
CA THR A 179 21.50 39.79 -8.17
C THR A 179 21.60 38.49 -7.33
N PHE A 180 21.98 38.66 -6.06
CA PHE A 180 22.05 37.55 -5.12
C PHE A 180 20.69 37.40 -4.39
N GLY A 181 20.14 36.19 -4.36
CA GLY A 181 18.96 35.88 -3.58
C GLY A 181 19.35 35.16 -2.28
N ASP A 182 18.66 35.49 -1.18
CA ASP A 182 18.89 34.83 0.09
C ASP A 182 18.12 33.49 0.14
N ALA A 183 18.81 32.43 0.53
CA ALA A 183 18.18 31.14 0.80
C ALA A 183 17.77 31.06 2.28
N THR A 184 16.50 30.90 2.55
CA THR A 184 15.98 30.65 3.91
C THR A 184 15.68 29.16 4.10
N PHE A 185 15.99 28.65 5.29
CA PHE A 185 15.69 27.27 5.67
C PHE A 185 14.73 27.27 6.83
N ALA A 186 13.66 26.48 6.70
CA ALA A 186 12.76 26.17 7.79
C ALA A 186 13.03 24.73 8.27
N GLN A 187 12.76 24.47 9.54
CA GLN A 187 12.93 23.14 10.11
C GLN A 187 11.59 22.66 10.68
N ILE A 188 11.16 21.48 10.25
CA ILE A 188 10.03 20.76 10.84
C ILE A 188 10.59 19.64 11.71
N ILE A 189 10.06 19.55 12.92
CA ILE A 189 10.46 18.53 13.89
C ILE A 189 9.31 17.52 13.97
N LEU A 190 9.61 16.25 13.68
CA LEU A 190 8.71 15.13 13.99
C LEU A 190 9.05 14.66 15.40
N ASP A 191 8.07 14.75 16.28
CA ASP A 191 8.12 14.25 17.66
C ASP A 191 7.54 12.83 17.73
N ALA A 192 7.09 12.38 18.87
CA ALA A 192 6.43 11.09 19.07
C ALA A 192 5.32 11.22 20.08
N HIS A 193 4.09 11.16 19.59
CA HIS A 193 2.91 11.09 20.44
C HIS A 193 2.57 9.64 20.75
N LYS A 194 2.17 9.37 21.99
CA LYS A 194 1.86 8.02 22.44
C LYS A 194 0.39 7.71 22.14
N LEU A 195 0.15 6.74 21.27
CA LEU A 195 -1.15 6.17 21.02
C LEU A 195 -1.27 4.81 21.72
N HIS A 196 -2.43 4.50 22.30
CA HIS A 196 -2.68 3.22 22.94
C HIS A 196 -4.12 2.76 22.69
N VAL A 197 -4.28 1.46 22.63
CA VAL A 197 -5.58 0.79 22.63
C VAL A 197 -5.59 -0.26 23.73
N ALA A 198 -6.70 -0.40 24.41
CA ALA A 198 -6.89 -1.38 25.46
C ALA A 198 -8.19 -2.15 25.24
N ILE A 199 -8.13 -3.48 25.30
CA ILE A 199 -9.27 -4.37 25.20
C ILE A 199 -9.33 -5.24 26.44
N LYS A 200 -10.53 -5.46 26.97
CA LYS A 200 -10.79 -6.41 28.06
C LYS A 200 -11.43 -7.66 27.48
N VAL A 201 -10.97 -8.83 27.93
CA VAL A 201 -11.50 -10.14 27.54
C VAL A 201 -11.82 -10.89 28.81
N THR A 202 -12.97 -11.56 28.86
CA THR A 202 -13.33 -12.40 29.99
C THR A 202 -12.47 -13.67 30.02
N GLU A 203 -12.16 -14.17 31.22
CA GLU A 203 -11.42 -15.44 31.38
C GLU A 203 -12.18 -16.60 30.69
N GLU A 204 -13.51 -16.60 30.72
CA GLU A 204 -14.34 -17.60 30.07
C GLU A 204 -14.09 -17.64 28.55
N LEU A 205 -14.00 -16.46 27.89
CA LEU A 205 -13.71 -16.37 26.48
C LEU A 205 -12.29 -16.87 26.16
N LEU A 206 -11.34 -16.72 27.08
CA LEU A 206 -9.99 -17.25 26.93
C LEU A 206 -9.94 -18.77 27.06
N TYR A 207 -10.84 -19.36 27.86
CA TYR A 207 -10.90 -20.80 28.09
C TYR A 207 -11.80 -21.56 27.09
N ASP A 208 -12.96 -21.00 26.72
CA ASP A 208 -13.96 -21.63 25.84
C ASP A 208 -13.73 -21.37 24.34
N ASN A 209 -12.54 -21.28 23.92
CA ASN A 209 -12.07 -20.77 22.64
C ASN A 209 -12.50 -21.63 21.43
N ALA A 210 -13.74 -21.42 20.93
CA ALA A 210 -14.19 -21.88 19.62
C ALA A 210 -13.75 -20.92 18.49
N PHE A 211 -13.24 -19.72 18.83
CA PHE A 211 -12.85 -18.68 17.90
C PHE A 211 -11.33 -18.48 17.89
N ASN A 212 -10.80 -18.07 16.76
CA ASN A 212 -9.38 -17.72 16.65
C ASN A 212 -9.12 -16.36 17.35
N LEU A 213 -8.97 -16.41 18.68
CA LEU A 213 -8.81 -15.23 19.55
C LEU A 213 -7.61 -14.37 19.15
N GLU A 214 -6.57 -14.98 18.61
CA GLU A 214 -5.39 -14.30 18.09
C GLU A 214 -5.75 -13.32 16.98
N ASN A 215 -6.42 -13.81 15.93
CA ASN A 215 -6.81 -12.97 14.81
C ASN A 215 -7.82 -11.90 15.23
N TYR A 216 -8.74 -12.24 16.13
CA TYR A 216 -9.70 -11.27 16.65
C TYR A 216 -9.00 -10.10 17.37
N ILE A 217 -8.04 -10.36 18.26
CA ILE A 217 -7.29 -9.30 18.97
C ILE A 217 -6.49 -8.45 17.99
N ILE A 218 -5.79 -9.07 17.03
CA ILE A 218 -5.04 -8.36 15.99
C ILE A 218 -5.95 -7.46 15.18
N ASP A 219 -7.11 -7.97 14.74
CA ASP A 219 -8.07 -7.22 13.95
C ASP A 219 -8.65 -6.03 14.74
N GLN A 220 -9.01 -6.23 16.00
CA GLN A 220 -9.53 -5.15 16.84
C GLN A 220 -8.48 -4.08 17.14
N PHE A 221 -7.25 -4.48 17.42
CA PHE A 221 -6.16 -3.54 17.65
C PHE A 221 -5.80 -2.77 16.38
N SER A 222 -5.69 -3.45 15.24
CA SER A 222 -5.43 -2.81 13.95
C SER A 222 -6.48 -1.76 13.64
N LYS A 223 -7.76 -2.11 13.72
CA LYS A 223 -8.85 -1.17 13.44
C LYS A 223 -8.86 0.02 14.38
N ALA A 224 -8.70 -0.23 15.69
CA ALA A 224 -8.72 0.84 16.67
C ALA A 224 -7.53 1.81 16.51
N LEU A 225 -6.32 1.28 16.27
CA LEU A 225 -5.13 2.09 16.04
C LEU A 225 -5.22 2.83 14.70
N ALA A 226 -5.61 2.14 13.61
CA ALA A 226 -5.76 2.74 12.28
C ALA A 226 -6.75 3.89 12.29
N ASN A 227 -7.91 3.71 12.92
CA ASN A 227 -8.94 4.73 13.04
C ASN A 227 -8.45 5.96 13.82
N ALA A 228 -7.78 5.74 14.95
CA ALA A 228 -7.27 6.84 15.77
C ALA A 228 -6.10 7.58 15.09
N GLU A 229 -5.22 6.88 14.39
CA GLU A 229 -4.17 7.49 13.60
C GLU A 229 -4.72 8.29 12.43
N GLU A 230 -5.70 7.73 11.68
CA GLU A 230 -6.29 8.41 10.55
C GLU A 230 -7.00 9.70 10.98
N ASP A 231 -7.78 9.65 12.06
CA ASP A 231 -8.41 10.86 12.62
C ASP A 231 -7.35 11.87 13.05
N GLY A 232 -6.31 11.45 13.76
CA GLY A 232 -5.19 12.31 14.16
C GLY A 232 -4.45 12.95 12.97
N MET A 233 -4.21 12.17 11.90
CA MET A 233 -3.52 12.65 10.70
C MET A 233 -4.39 13.56 9.82
N LEU A 234 -5.71 13.43 9.89
CA LEU A 234 -6.64 14.31 9.17
C LEU A 234 -6.98 15.55 9.97
N ASN A 235 -7.37 15.43 11.25
CA ASN A 235 -7.97 16.49 12.06
C ASN A 235 -7.12 16.96 13.24
N GLY A 236 -6.02 16.27 13.52
CA GLY A 236 -5.22 16.49 14.73
C GLY A 236 -4.66 17.90 14.84
N THR A 237 -4.52 18.36 16.08
CA THR A 237 -4.08 19.72 16.39
C THR A 237 -2.55 19.87 16.50
N GLY A 238 -1.79 18.77 16.48
CA GLY A 238 -0.34 18.77 16.69
C GLY A 238 0.06 18.84 18.18
N VAL A 239 -0.90 18.83 19.11
CA VAL A 239 -0.63 18.82 20.54
C VAL A 239 -1.11 17.49 21.14
N GLY A 240 -0.16 16.65 21.56
CA GLY A 240 -0.44 15.30 22.07
C GLY A 240 -0.91 14.30 21.01
N GLN A 241 -0.98 14.72 19.76
CA GLN A 241 -1.41 13.96 18.59
C GLN A 241 -0.76 14.52 17.32
N PRO A 242 -0.74 13.81 16.19
CA PRO A 242 -0.23 14.29 14.92
C PRO A 242 -0.87 15.62 14.51
N LEU A 243 -0.18 16.38 13.65
CA LEU A 243 -0.75 17.57 13.04
C LEU A 243 -1.52 17.18 11.77
N GLY A 244 -2.82 17.38 11.79
CA GLY A 244 -3.73 16.98 10.73
C GLY A 244 -3.61 17.83 9.47
N ILE A 245 -3.99 17.23 8.33
CA ILE A 245 -4.01 17.92 7.03
C ILE A 245 -5.02 19.06 7.04
N PHE A 246 -6.18 18.89 7.70
CA PHE A 246 -7.22 19.90 7.80
C PHE A 246 -7.00 20.91 8.93
N ALA A 247 -5.89 20.79 9.67
CA ALA A 247 -5.57 21.74 10.73
C ALA A 247 -5.46 23.17 10.19
N ALA A 248 -6.02 24.13 10.93
CA ALA A 248 -6.04 25.53 10.52
C ALA A 248 -4.64 26.17 10.45
N ALA A 249 -3.71 25.69 11.28
CA ALA A 249 -2.32 26.14 11.29
C ALA A 249 -1.40 24.93 11.02
N GLY A 250 -0.59 25.02 9.99
CA GLY A 250 0.38 23.98 9.63
C GLY A 250 -0.18 22.79 8.85
N GLY A 251 -1.49 22.75 8.60
CA GLY A 251 -2.14 21.85 7.66
C GLY A 251 -2.00 22.31 6.21
N GLY A 252 -2.84 21.78 5.31
CA GLY A 252 -2.86 22.18 3.90
C GLY A 252 -3.28 23.65 3.72
N THR A 253 -2.94 24.20 2.57
CA THR A 253 -3.28 25.58 2.22
C THR A 253 -4.76 25.65 1.83
N VAL A 254 -5.51 26.59 2.40
CA VAL A 254 -6.91 26.85 1.99
C VAL A 254 -6.90 27.54 0.63
N ALA A 255 -7.42 26.83 -0.39
CA ALA A 255 -7.52 27.36 -1.75
C ALA A 255 -8.69 28.32 -1.90
N ASP A 256 -9.86 27.90 -1.39
CA ASP A 256 -11.08 28.70 -1.44
C ASP A 256 -12.06 28.28 -0.33
N THR A 257 -13.06 29.12 -0.10
CA THR A 257 -14.18 28.86 0.82
C THR A 257 -15.49 29.13 0.09
N VAL A 258 -16.24 28.06 -0.17
CA VAL A 258 -17.50 28.11 -0.91
C VAL A 258 -18.68 27.83 0.00
N THR A 259 -19.86 28.37 -0.33
CA THR A 259 -21.11 28.11 0.39
C THR A 259 -21.80 26.85 -0.15
N GLU A 260 -21.55 26.49 -1.40
CA GLU A 260 -22.14 25.33 -2.06
C GLU A 260 -21.07 24.64 -2.93
N LEU A 261 -21.09 23.33 -2.92
CA LEU A 261 -20.15 22.54 -3.70
C LEU A 261 -20.65 22.46 -5.15
N THR A 262 -19.86 23.01 -6.08
CA THR A 262 -20.14 23.01 -7.52
C THR A 262 -19.05 22.31 -8.30
N ALA A 263 -19.31 21.98 -9.57
CA ALA A 263 -18.27 21.42 -10.45
C ALA A 263 -17.12 22.41 -10.68
N ASP A 264 -17.44 23.69 -10.78
CA ASP A 264 -16.44 24.76 -10.99
C ASP A 264 -15.52 24.87 -9.78
N SER A 265 -16.05 24.83 -8.55
CA SER A 265 -15.25 24.88 -7.33
C SER A 265 -14.25 23.72 -7.21
N LEU A 266 -14.60 22.54 -7.76
CA LEU A 266 -13.68 21.39 -7.82
C LEU A 266 -12.59 21.58 -8.88
N ILE A 267 -12.95 22.17 -10.00
CA ILE A 267 -11.97 22.52 -11.05
C ILE A 267 -10.99 23.57 -10.52
N ASP A 268 -11.49 24.60 -9.87
CA ASP A 268 -10.68 25.66 -9.27
C ASP A 268 -9.72 25.08 -8.20
N LEU A 269 -10.18 24.15 -7.37
CA LEU A 269 -9.34 23.44 -6.41
C LEU A 269 -8.19 22.71 -7.08
N VAL A 270 -8.45 21.99 -8.20
CA VAL A 270 -7.39 21.29 -8.96
C VAL A 270 -6.37 22.26 -9.53
N TYR A 271 -6.83 23.41 -10.04
CA TYR A 271 -5.94 24.41 -10.63
C TYR A 271 -5.24 25.28 -9.60
N ALA A 272 -5.74 25.41 -8.37
CA ALA A 272 -5.04 26.04 -7.26
C ALA A 272 -3.76 25.31 -6.88
N LEU A 273 -3.73 23.98 -7.08
CA LEU A 273 -2.52 23.18 -6.85
C LEU A 273 -1.48 23.45 -7.95
N LYS A 274 -0.23 23.71 -7.58
CA LYS A 274 0.87 23.91 -8.52
C LYS A 274 1.14 22.64 -9.35
N ARG A 275 1.43 22.82 -10.65
CA ARG A 275 1.63 21.74 -11.62
C ARG A 275 2.56 20.58 -11.16
N PRO A 276 3.70 20.82 -10.49
CA PRO A 276 4.59 19.76 -10.06
C PRO A 276 3.91 18.73 -9.13
N TYR A 277 3.03 19.19 -8.23
CA TYR A 277 2.33 18.35 -7.26
C TYR A 277 1.14 17.59 -7.85
N ARG A 278 0.57 18.07 -9.00
CA ARG A 278 -0.58 17.42 -9.64
C ARG A 278 -0.31 16.03 -10.15
N LYS A 279 0.96 15.67 -10.39
CA LYS A 279 1.31 14.37 -10.99
C LYS A 279 0.88 13.18 -10.11
N ASN A 280 1.04 13.31 -8.79
CA ASN A 280 0.70 12.28 -7.82
C ASN A 280 -0.45 12.69 -6.91
N ALA A 281 -1.21 13.72 -7.32
CA ALA A 281 -2.28 14.25 -6.51
C ALA A 281 -3.47 13.28 -6.45
N ALA A 282 -4.15 13.31 -5.32
CA ALA A 282 -5.38 12.58 -5.05
C ALA A 282 -6.36 13.46 -4.25
N PHE A 283 -7.62 13.06 -4.21
CA PHE A 283 -8.63 13.66 -3.36
C PHE A 283 -8.79 12.85 -2.08
N ILE A 284 -8.93 13.53 -0.95
CA ILE A 284 -9.45 12.95 0.30
C ILE A 284 -10.75 13.68 0.63
N ILE A 285 -11.82 12.91 0.70
CA ILE A 285 -13.18 13.43 0.77
C ILE A 285 -14.00 12.58 1.75
N ASN A 286 -14.94 13.20 2.46
CA ASN A 286 -15.95 12.48 3.20
C ASN A 286 -17.02 11.89 2.27
N ASP A 287 -17.56 10.72 2.60
CA ASP A 287 -18.60 10.04 1.80
C ASP A 287 -19.83 10.92 1.52
N LYS A 288 -20.22 11.75 2.48
CA LYS A 288 -21.36 12.69 2.28
C LYS A 288 -21.05 13.69 1.18
N ASN A 289 -19.84 14.26 1.15
CA ASN A 289 -19.42 15.19 0.11
C ASN A 289 -19.30 14.51 -1.25
N LEU A 290 -18.79 13.28 -1.27
CA LEU A 290 -18.73 12.49 -2.50
C LEU A 290 -20.14 12.21 -3.04
N ALA A 291 -21.11 11.90 -2.18
CA ALA A 291 -22.49 11.71 -2.57
C ALA A 291 -23.13 12.99 -3.17
N VAL A 292 -22.78 14.16 -2.65
CA VAL A 292 -23.21 15.46 -3.23
C VAL A 292 -22.57 15.64 -4.60
N GLN A 293 -21.27 15.42 -4.74
CA GLN A 293 -20.56 15.55 -6.01
C GLN A 293 -21.10 14.61 -7.08
N ARG A 294 -21.43 13.36 -6.72
CA ARG A 294 -22.03 12.39 -7.66
C ARG A 294 -23.40 12.79 -8.17
N LYS A 295 -24.11 13.67 -7.44
CA LYS A 295 -25.42 14.19 -7.85
C LYS A 295 -25.33 15.47 -8.70
N LEU A 296 -24.13 16.03 -8.89
CA LEU A 296 -23.93 17.18 -9.76
C LEU A 296 -24.29 16.83 -11.21
N LYS A 297 -25.12 17.66 -11.83
CA LYS A 297 -25.59 17.47 -13.18
C LYS A 297 -25.12 18.63 -14.05
N ASP A 298 -24.90 18.33 -15.33
CA ASP A 298 -24.68 19.34 -16.35
C ASP A 298 -25.99 20.10 -16.69
N GLY A 299 -25.90 21.14 -17.52
CA GLY A 299 -27.05 21.93 -17.97
C GLY A 299 -28.11 21.14 -18.75
N ILE A 300 -27.82 19.90 -19.14
CA ILE A 300 -28.70 18.99 -19.89
C ILE A 300 -29.29 17.91 -18.98
N GLY A 301 -28.83 17.82 -17.72
CA GLY A 301 -29.32 16.88 -16.71
C GLY A 301 -28.51 15.57 -16.57
N ASN A 302 -27.38 15.44 -17.26
CA ASN A 302 -26.49 14.28 -17.12
C ASN A 302 -25.60 14.45 -15.89
N TYR A 303 -25.28 13.33 -15.22
CA TYR A 303 -24.33 13.34 -14.12
C TYR A 303 -22.92 13.62 -14.65
N ILE A 304 -22.24 14.59 -14.05
CA ILE A 304 -20.88 15.00 -14.42
C ILE A 304 -19.84 13.93 -14.03
N LEU A 305 -20.07 13.30 -12.88
CA LEU A 305 -19.22 12.20 -12.37
C LEU A 305 -19.75 10.85 -12.86
N GLN A 306 -18.92 10.16 -13.61
CA GLN A 306 -19.16 8.77 -13.98
C GLN A 306 -18.43 7.87 -12.99
N PRO A 307 -19.12 6.97 -12.27
CA PRO A 307 -18.47 6.00 -11.39
C PRO A 307 -17.61 5.05 -12.21
N SER A 308 -16.46 4.63 -11.66
CA SER A 308 -15.71 3.50 -12.25
C SER A 308 -16.57 2.23 -12.15
N PHE A 309 -16.79 1.56 -13.30
CA PHE A 309 -17.50 0.27 -13.33
C PHE A 309 -16.56 -0.92 -13.10
N GLN A 310 -15.25 -0.70 -12.89
CA GLN A 310 -14.30 -1.77 -12.58
C GLN A 310 -14.25 -1.97 -11.05
N ALA A 311 -14.56 -3.18 -10.62
CA ALA A 311 -14.46 -3.55 -9.21
C ALA A 311 -12.99 -3.50 -8.75
N GLY A 312 -12.73 -2.76 -7.67
CA GLY A 312 -11.38 -2.65 -7.08
C GLY A 312 -10.56 -1.44 -7.48
N GLU A 313 -11.01 -0.61 -8.43
CA GLU A 313 -10.36 0.66 -8.70
C GLU A 313 -10.99 1.79 -7.87
N PRO A 314 -10.18 2.68 -7.27
CA PRO A 314 -10.70 3.86 -6.60
C PRO A 314 -11.46 4.75 -7.61
N ASP A 315 -12.51 5.39 -7.13
CA ASP A 315 -13.25 6.37 -7.93
C ASP A 315 -12.31 7.46 -8.45
N HIS A 316 -12.56 7.94 -9.66
CA HIS A 316 -11.80 9.03 -10.25
C HIS A 316 -12.67 10.29 -10.36
N LEU A 317 -12.14 11.41 -9.89
CA LEU A 317 -12.73 12.74 -10.01
C LEU A 317 -11.78 13.62 -10.81
N LEU A 318 -12.24 14.16 -11.94
CA LEU A 318 -11.40 14.96 -12.84
C LEU A 318 -10.10 14.27 -13.29
N GLY A 319 -10.09 12.93 -13.34
CA GLY A 319 -8.91 12.13 -13.70
C GLY A 319 -7.97 11.80 -12.55
N TYR A 320 -8.26 12.23 -11.32
CA TYR A 320 -7.48 11.93 -10.13
C TYR A 320 -8.18 10.91 -9.23
N LYS A 321 -7.40 10.12 -8.50
CA LYS A 321 -7.93 9.13 -7.54
C LYS A 321 -8.66 9.81 -6.40
N VAL A 322 -9.75 9.22 -5.95
CA VAL A 322 -10.53 9.69 -4.80
C VAL A 322 -10.44 8.65 -3.69
N TYR A 323 -10.01 9.08 -2.53
CA TYR A 323 -10.03 8.30 -1.31
C TYR A 323 -11.11 8.85 -0.37
N THR A 324 -11.96 7.96 0.12
CA THR A 324 -13.02 8.33 1.04
C THR A 324 -12.63 7.96 2.46
N SER A 325 -12.75 8.90 3.38
CA SER A 325 -12.52 8.67 4.79
C SER A 325 -13.73 9.11 5.61
N ALA A 326 -14.09 8.30 6.60
CA ALA A 326 -15.13 8.64 7.56
C ALA A 326 -14.71 9.81 8.48
N TYR A 327 -13.40 9.99 8.66
CA TYR A 327 -12.81 11.03 9.50
C TYR A 327 -12.55 12.34 8.76
N ALA A 328 -12.62 12.35 7.42
CA ALA A 328 -12.53 13.59 6.67
C ALA A 328 -13.69 14.53 7.07
N PRO A 329 -13.42 15.85 7.30
CA PRO A 329 -14.46 16.79 7.68
C PRO A 329 -15.55 16.91 6.61
N HIS A 330 -16.78 17.16 7.05
CA HIS A 330 -17.90 17.38 6.12
C HIS A 330 -17.86 18.76 5.45
N ASP A 331 -17.14 19.69 6.04
CA ASP A 331 -17.02 21.07 5.63
C ASP A 331 -15.72 21.35 4.87
N ALA A 332 -14.95 20.30 4.52
CA ALA A 332 -13.73 20.48 3.77
C ALA A 332 -13.43 19.29 2.84
N ILE A 333 -12.69 19.59 1.77
CA ILE A 333 -12.17 18.62 0.80
C ILE A 333 -10.69 18.92 0.63
N ALA A 334 -9.85 17.90 0.71
CA ALA A 334 -8.42 18.02 0.44
C ALA A 334 -8.08 17.44 -0.94
N PHE A 335 -7.22 18.16 -1.68
CA PHE A 335 -6.65 17.75 -2.94
C PHE A 335 -5.16 18.06 -2.96
N GLY A 336 -4.32 17.09 -3.21
CA GLY A 336 -2.88 17.30 -3.25
C GLY A 336 -2.05 16.04 -3.33
N ASP A 337 -0.73 16.24 -3.27
CA ASP A 337 0.25 15.16 -3.18
C ASP A 337 0.54 14.87 -1.70
N PHE A 338 -0.10 13.83 -1.19
CA PHE A 338 0.02 13.44 0.22
C PHE A 338 1.36 12.76 0.56
N SER A 339 2.20 12.45 -0.42
CA SER A 339 3.56 11.95 -0.15
C SER A 339 4.42 12.95 0.64
N TYR A 340 4.04 14.24 0.64
CA TYR A 340 4.64 15.28 1.47
C TYR A 340 4.15 15.28 2.93
N TYR A 341 3.20 14.44 3.28
CA TYR A 341 2.83 14.19 4.67
C TYR A 341 3.73 13.10 5.22
N ASN A 342 4.62 13.47 6.14
CA ASN A 342 5.59 12.55 6.73
C ASN A 342 5.05 12.00 8.04
N ILE A 343 5.04 10.69 8.15
CA ILE A 343 4.61 9.92 9.32
C ILE A 343 5.85 9.36 9.98
N GLY A 344 6.11 9.74 11.22
CA GLY A 344 7.26 9.30 11.99
C GLY A 344 6.87 8.21 12.99
N ASP A 345 7.20 6.95 12.72
CA ASP A 345 7.06 5.85 13.66
C ASP A 345 8.28 5.80 14.57
N ARG A 346 8.07 5.88 15.91
CA ARG A 346 9.16 5.85 16.86
C ARG A 346 9.16 4.57 17.71
N GLY A 347 10.22 3.79 17.53
CA GLY A 347 10.45 2.56 18.28
C GLY A 347 9.54 1.41 17.86
N THR A 348 9.53 0.35 18.64
CA THR A 348 8.68 -0.82 18.42
C THR A 348 7.32 -0.62 19.11
N ARG A 349 6.28 -1.12 18.49
CA ARG A 349 4.98 -1.27 19.13
C ARG A 349 5.10 -2.23 20.29
N SER A 350 4.44 -1.95 21.40
CA SER A 350 4.47 -2.80 22.60
C SER A 350 3.08 -3.33 22.90
N PHE A 351 3.02 -4.64 23.12
CA PHE A 351 1.83 -5.32 23.61
C PHE A 351 2.04 -5.73 25.07
N GLN A 352 1.07 -5.46 25.91
CA GLN A 352 1.10 -5.81 27.33
C GLN A 352 -0.21 -6.45 27.76
N GLU A 353 -0.10 -7.52 28.52
CA GLU A 353 -1.21 -8.14 29.21
C GLU A 353 -1.29 -7.60 30.67
N LEU A 354 -2.47 -7.17 31.08
CA LEU A 354 -2.75 -6.64 32.40
C LEU A 354 -3.62 -7.66 33.17
N LYS A 355 -2.99 -8.57 33.88
CA LYS A 355 -3.67 -9.61 34.66
C LYS A 355 -4.22 -9.10 35.99
N GLU A 356 -3.38 -8.36 36.73
CA GLU A 356 -3.68 -7.96 38.10
C GLU A 356 -4.78 -6.91 38.21
N LEU A 357 -4.82 -6.00 37.22
CA LEU A 357 -5.73 -4.86 37.26
C LEU A 357 -7.23 -5.26 37.20
N PHE A 358 -7.55 -6.39 36.60
CA PHE A 358 -8.92 -6.85 36.37
C PHE A 358 -9.21 -8.22 36.99
N ALA A 359 -8.27 -8.79 37.78
CA ALA A 359 -8.41 -10.13 38.37
C ALA A 359 -9.67 -10.26 39.22
N GLY A 360 -10.07 -9.20 39.96
CA GLY A 360 -11.27 -9.20 40.78
C GLY A 360 -12.58 -9.30 40.00
N ASN A 361 -12.55 -9.07 38.68
CA ASN A 361 -13.74 -9.12 37.79
C ASN A 361 -13.70 -10.32 36.82
N GLY A 362 -12.75 -11.25 36.96
CA GLY A 362 -12.61 -12.38 36.03
C GLY A 362 -12.27 -11.93 34.59
N MET A 363 -11.56 -10.83 34.45
CA MET A 363 -11.18 -10.27 33.13
C MET A 363 -9.67 -10.13 33.01
N VAL A 364 -9.19 -10.25 31.77
CA VAL A 364 -7.80 -9.97 31.41
C VAL A 364 -7.78 -8.78 30.44
N GLY A 365 -6.93 -7.80 30.71
CA GLY A 365 -6.76 -6.63 29.84
C GLY A 365 -5.58 -6.84 28.91
N PHE A 366 -5.75 -6.48 27.64
CA PHE A 366 -4.68 -6.40 26.65
C PHE A 366 -4.50 -4.94 26.22
N VAL A 367 -3.27 -4.47 26.17
CA VAL A 367 -2.95 -3.09 25.79
C VAL A 367 -1.88 -3.10 24.71
N ALA A 368 -2.17 -2.49 23.59
CA ALA A 368 -1.16 -2.15 22.59
C ALA A 368 -0.81 -0.66 22.70
N LYS A 369 0.47 -0.35 22.52
CA LYS A 369 0.99 1.01 22.55
C LYS A 369 1.93 1.23 21.39
N GLU A 370 1.82 2.40 20.77
CA GLU A 370 2.74 2.86 19.74
C GLU A 370 3.08 4.34 19.93
N ARG A 371 4.09 4.80 19.23
CA ARG A 371 4.46 6.20 19.20
C ARG A 371 4.55 6.65 17.76
N VAL A 372 3.70 7.58 17.41
CA VAL A 372 3.60 8.11 16.05
C VAL A 372 3.48 9.63 16.10
N ASP A 373 4.02 10.30 15.11
CA ASP A 373 3.77 11.71 14.79
C ASP A 373 3.55 11.83 13.28
N GLY A 374 2.86 12.88 12.87
CA GLY A 374 2.62 13.15 11.47
C GLY A 374 2.55 14.64 11.22
N LYS A 375 3.23 15.12 10.17
CA LYS A 375 3.22 16.54 9.77
C LYS A 375 3.33 16.69 8.26
N LEU A 376 2.61 17.67 7.73
CA LEU A 376 2.75 18.09 6.35
C LEU A 376 4.01 18.94 6.20
N VAL A 377 4.98 18.44 5.40
CA VAL A 377 6.26 19.11 5.20
C VAL A 377 6.10 20.36 4.34
N LEU A 378 5.28 20.30 3.30
CA LEU A 378 5.01 21.41 2.40
C LEU A 378 3.51 21.70 2.35
N PRO A 379 3.00 22.70 3.08
CA PRO A 379 1.57 23.07 3.05
C PRO A 379 1.03 23.36 1.65
N GLU A 380 1.86 23.90 0.75
CA GLU A 380 1.48 24.19 -0.64
C GLU A 380 1.24 22.95 -1.51
N ALA A 381 1.69 21.75 -1.07
CA ALA A 381 1.49 20.50 -1.79
C ALA A 381 0.06 19.95 -1.61
N VAL A 382 -0.70 20.46 -0.64
CA VAL A 382 -2.09 20.07 -0.37
C VAL A 382 -2.97 21.33 -0.33
N GLN A 383 -3.99 21.34 -1.15
CA GLN A 383 -4.99 22.41 -1.20
C GLN A 383 -6.30 21.95 -0.54
N ILE A 384 -6.92 22.84 0.21
CA ILE A 384 -8.16 22.55 0.93
C ILE A 384 -9.24 23.48 0.41
N LEU A 385 -10.35 22.90 -0.02
CA LEU A 385 -11.60 23.61 -0.29
C LEU A 385 -12.47 23.55 0.97
N LYS A 386 -12.80 24.69 1.56
CA LYS A 386 -13.71 24.77 2.68
C LYS A 386 -15.13 25.01 2.20
N ILE A 387 -16.09 24.39 2.85
CA ILE A 387 -17.52 24.56 2.59
C ILE A 387 -18.10 25.23 3.83
N SER A 388 -18.38 26.53 3.75
CA SER A 388 -19.05 27.22 4.85
C SER A 388 -20.55 26.99 4.75
N ALA A 389 -21.20 26.61 5.87
CA ALA A 389 -22.66 26.64 5.91
C ALA A 389 -23.15 28.03 5.53
N ALA A 390 -24.10 28.11 4.60
CA ALA A 390 -24.80 29.38 4.35
C ALA A 390 -25.36 29.84 5.70
N ASN A 391 -24.89 31.00 6.17
CA ASN A 391 -25.50 31.63 7.34
C ASN A 391 -26.97 31.87 7.02
N GLY A 392 -27.87 31.02 7.57
CA GLY A 392 -29.30 31.19 7.53
C GLY A 392 -29.75 32.29 8.50
#